data_8ae2ef772fd5f4301f8cac1b51148724
#
_entry.id   8ae2ef772fd5f4301f8cac1b51148724
#
_cell.length_a   1.000
_cell.length_b   1.000
_cell.length_c   1.000
_cell.angle_alpha   90.00
_cell.angle_beta   90.00
_cell.angle_gamma   90.00
#
_symmetry.space_group_name_H-M   'P 1'
#
loop_
_entity.id
_entity.type
_entity.pdbx_description
1 polymer ?
#
loop_
_entity_poly.entity_id
_entity_poly.type
_entity_poly.pdbx_seq_one_letter_code
_entity_poly.pdbx_strand_id
1 'polypeptide(L)'
;QTGRPSQYSIRRGRDNPVLSVWPIPENSTDVMKIERISALQDVDKSAGQNADMPTRFLPPLTCGLAYYMSMKRPGVEAARIQMLKTNYEELLARAFQEDRERATMRVVPRLRYV
;
A
#
# COMPACT_ATOMS: atom_id res chain seq x y z
N GLN A 1 13.83 11.66 31.36
CA GLN A 1 15.11 11.57 30.65
C GLN A 1 14.93 12.12 29.24
N THR A 2 15.65 13.17 28.90
CA THR A 2 15.66 13.81 27.59
C THR A 2 16.88 13.37 26.81
N GLY A 3 16.79 13.26 25.50
CA GLY A 3 17.88 12.86 24.63
C GLY A 3 17.41 12.47 23.23
N ARG A 4 18.33 11.98 22.41
CA ARG A 4 17.97 11.48 21.09
C ARG A 4 17.19 10.17 21.21
N PRO A 5 15.96 10.08 20.67
CA PRO A 5 15.18 8.87 20.74
C PRO A 5 15.90 7.66 20.15
N SER A 6 15.96 6.57 20.90
CA SER A 6 16.58 5.30 20.51
C SER A 6 15.64 4.12 20.56
N GLN A 7 14.49 4.29 21.20
CA GLN A 7 13.46 3.25 21.33
C GLN A 7 12.11 3.80 20.92
N TYR A 8 11.26 2.92 20.38
CA TYR A 8 9.90 3.28 20.02
C TYR A 8 8.93 2.16 20.35
N SER A 9 7.69 2.54 20.59
CA SER A 9 6.58 1.62 20.78
C SER A 9 5.38 2.08 19.95
N ILE A 10 4.69 1.15 19.32
CA ILE A 10 3.49 1.43 18.54
C ILE A 10 2.30 0.79 19.22
N ARG A 11 1.36 1.62 19.70
CA ARG A 11 0.05 1.18 20.17
C ARG A 11 -0.92 1.24 19.00
N ARG A 12 -1.47 0.11 18.62
CA ARG A 12 -2.52 0.03 17.58
C ARG A 12 -3.86 0.42 18.19
N GLY A 13 -4.34 1.59 17.86
CA GLY A 13 -5.71 2.03 18.16
C GLY A 13 -6.68 1.62 17.06
N ARG A 14 -7.98 1.71 17.33
CA ARG A 14 -9.04 1.44 16.35
C ARG A 14 -8.97 2.42 15.18
N ASP A 15 -8.82 3.71 15.46
CA ASP A 15 -8.90 4.77 14.47
C ASP A 15 -7.50 5.26 14.06
N ASN A 16 -6.61 5.48 15.04
CA ASN A 16 -5.26 5.96 14.80
C ASN A 16 -4.24 5.19 15.64
N PRO A 17 -3.12 4.76 15.04
CA PRO A 17 -1.99 4.24 15.80
C PRO A 17 -1.25 5.38 16.51
N VAL A 18 -0.79 5.12 17.73
CA VAL A 18 0.02 6.05 18.51
C VAL A 18 1.45 5.55 18.54
N LEU A 19 2.37 6.38 18.07
CA LEU A 19 3.81 6.15 18.19
C LEU A 19 4.34 6.85 19.45
N SER A 20 4.92 6.09 20.35
CA SER A 20 5.63 6.60 21.54
C SER A 20 7.11 6.39 21.33
N VAL A 21 7.91 7.41 21.60
CA VAL A 21 9.37 7.37 21.49
C VAL A 21 10.03 7.64 22.84
N TRP A 22 11.16 7.02 23.09
CA TRP A 22 11.93 7.21 24.31
C TRP A 22 13.44 7.20 24.00
N PRO A 23 14.26 8.05 24.63
CA PRO A 23 13.90 9.18 25.50
C PRO A 23 13.14 10.31 24.78
N ILE A 24 12.64 11.27 25.56
CA ILE A 24 11.93 12.44 25.02
C ILE A 24 12.94 13.29 24.21
N PRO A 25 12.59 13.73 22.97
CA PRO A 25 13.47 14.58 22.18
C PRO A 25 13.88 15.87 22.93
N GLU A 26 15.14 16.24 22.85
CA GLU A 26 15.64 17.46 23.46
C GLU A 26 15.25 18.71 22.67
N ASN A 27 15.13 18.58 21.37
CA ASN A 27 14.91 19.70 20.45
C ASN A 27 13.58 19.59 19.74
N SER A 28 12.97 20.71 19.44
CA SER A 28 11.82 20.83 18.52
C SER A 28 12.23 20.88 17.04
N THR A 29 13.54 20.95 16.75
CA THR A 29 14.09 21.01 15.38
C THR A 29 14.38 19.63 14.78
N ASP A 30 14.38 18.58 15.61
CA ASP A 30 14.59 17.22 15.12
C ASP A 30 13.39 16.72 14.32
N VAL A 31 13.66 16.14 13.16
CA VAL A 31 12.64 15.57 12.27
C VAL A 31 12.71 14.05 12.34
N MET A 32 11.60 13.43 12.70
CA MET A 32 11.45 11.98 12.65
C MET A 32 10.83 11.57 11.31
N LYS A 33 11.54 10.76 10.54
CA LYS A 33 11.05 10.20 9.29
C LYS A 33 10.49 8.80 9.55
N ILE A 34 9.21 8.61 9.26
CA ILE A 34 8.51 7.34 9.49
C ILE A 34 7.96 6.85 8.16
N GLU A 35 8.27 5.63 7.81
CA GLU A 35 7.62 4.91 6.71
C GLU A 35 6.54 3.99 7.28
N ARG A 36 5.33 4.10 6.77
CA ARG A 36 4.19 3.30 7.22
C ARG A 36 3.41 2.73 6.06
N ILE A 37 2.87 1.54 6.25
CA ILE A 37 1.84 0.99 5.37
C ILE A 37 0.49 1.44 5.91
N SER A 38 -0.27 2.19 5.11
CA SER A 38 -1.63 2.63 5.44
C SER A 38 -2.64 1.97 4.52
N ALA A 39 -3.90 1.87 4.97
CA ALA A 39 -4.99 1.49 4.09
C ALA A 39 -5.14 2.54 2.98
N LEU A 40 -5.57 2.09 1.81
CA LEU A 40 -5.95 2.99 0.72
C LEU A 40 -7.12 3.87 1.16
N GLN A 41 -7.13 5.10 0.70
CA GLN A 41 -8.24 6.01 0.94
C GLN A 41 -9.50 5.53 0.21
N ASP A 42 -10.65 5.61 0.88
CA ASP A 42 -11.92 5.31 0.24
C ASP A 42 -12.22 6.28 -0.90
N VAL A 43 -12.75 5.75 -1.99
CA VAL A 43 -13.17 6.55 -3.13
C VAL A 43 -14.61 7.00 -2.90
N ASP A 44 -14.82 8.31 -2.75
CA ASP A 44 -16.15 8.90 -2.60
C ASP A 44 -16.43 9.89 -3.74
N LYS A 45 -17.49 9.59 -4.49
CA LYS A 45 -17.97 10.45 -5.59
C LYS A 45 -18.45 11.81 -5.09
N SER A 46 -19.03 11.88 -3.91
CA SER A 46 -19.59 13.11 -3.33
C SER A 46 -18.51 14.06 -2.83
N ALA A 47 -17.40 13.52 -2.35
CA ALA A 47 -16.26 14.30 -1.85
C ALA A 47 -15.22 14.62 -2.94
N GLY A 48 -15.42 14.18 -4.19
CA GLY A 48 -14.47 14.37 -5.28
C GLY A 48 -13.14 13.66 -5.07
N GLN A 49 -13.11 12.65 -4.23
CA GLN A 49 -11.91 11.88 -3.92
C GLN A 49 -11.64 10.85 -5.03
N ASN A 50 -10.43 10.91 -5.58
CA ASN A 50 -9.96 9.92 -6.53
C ASN A 50 -9.33 8.72 -5.81
N ALA A 51 -9.22 7.60 -6.51
CA ALA A 51 -8.52 6.43 -6.00
C ALA A 51 -7.05 6.76 -5.67
N ASP A 52 -6.66 6.54 -4.42
CA ASP A 52 -5.28 6.74 -3.93
C ASP A 52 -4.41 5.54 -4.33
N MET A 53 -4.16 5.43 -5.63
CA MET A 53 -3.32 4.36 -6.17
C MET A 53 -2.54 4.83 -7.40
N PRO A 54 -1.39 4.21 -7.69
CA PRO A 54 -0.65 4.47 -8.93
C PRO A 54 -1.47 4.18 -10.17
N THR A 55 -1.23 4.95 -11.23
CA THR A 55 -1.97 4.87 -12.50
C THR A 55 -1.99 3.46 -13.10
N ARG A 56 -0.92 2.67 -12.91
CA ARG A 56 -0.82 1.28 -13.36
C ARG A 56 -1.87 0.33 -12.77
N PHE A 57 -2.45 0.68 -11.62
CA PHE A 57 -3.50 -0.11 -10.97
C PHE A 57 -4.92 0.30 -11.36
N LEU A 58 -5.11 1.39 -12.12
CA LEU A 58 -6.44 1.82 -12.56
C LEU A 58 -7.12 0.83 -13.51
N PRO A 59 -6.44 0.27 -14.54
CA PRO A 59 -7.06 -0.73 -15.40
C PRO A 59 -7.52 -1.99 -14.65
N PRO A 60 -6.70 -2.63 -13.79
CA PRO A 60 -7.17 -3.77 -13.00
C PRO A 60 -8.28 -3.39 -12.01
N LEU A 61 -8.29 -2.17 -11.44
CA LEU A 61 -9.38 -1.70 -10.59
C LEU A 61 -10.71 -1.66 -11.37
N THR A 62 -10.69 -1.09 -12.56
CA THR A 62 -11.90 -0.97 -13.42
C THR A 62 -12.42 -2.35 -13.82
N CYS A 63 -11.53 -3.26 -14.27
CA CYS A 63 -11.92 -4.62 -14.64
C CYS A 63 -12.39 -5.44 -13.44
N GLY A 64 -11.74 -5.29 -12.28
CA GLY A 64 -12.15 -5.94 -11.05
C GLY A 64 -13.52 -5.48 -10.58
N LEU A 65 -13.79 -4.18 -10.63
CA LEU A 65 -15.10 -3.62 -10.30
C LEU A 65 -16.18 -4.18 -11.24
N ALA A 66 -15.93 -4.21 -12.55
CA ALA A 66 -16.86 -4.78 -13.53
C ALA A 66 -17.14 -6.25 -13.27
N TYR A 67 -16.11 -7.04 -12.93
CA TYR A 67 -16.24 -8.44 -12.56
C TYR A 67 -17.12 -8.63 -11.31
N TYR A 68 -16.83 -7.93 -10.21
CA TYR A 68 -17.60 -8.04 -8.98
C TYR A 68 -19.05 -7.56 -9.12
N MET A 69 -19.28 -6.51 -9.91
CA MET A 69 -20.64 -6.03 -10.22
C MET A 69 -21.42 -7.04 -11.07
N SER A 70 -20.77 -7.69 -12.03
CA SER A 70 -21.40 -8.68 -12.88
C SER A 70 -21.88 -9.91 -12.10
N MET A 71 -21.15 -10.32 -11.05
CA MET A 71 -21.57 -11.41 -10.18
C MET A 71 -22.84 -11.09 -9.35
N LYS A 72 -23.04 -9.81 -9.03
CA LYS A 72 -24.20 -9.37 -8.24
C LYS A 72 -25.43 -9.08 -9.08
N ARG A 73 -25.27 -8.91 -10.38
CA ARG A 73 -26.35 -8.57 -11.29
C ARG A 73 -26.98 -9.83 -11.88
N PRO A 74 -28.30 -10.05 -11.71
CA PRO A 74 -28.98 -11.16 -12.34
C PRO A 74 -28.98 -11.02 -13.87
N GLY A 75 -28.94 -12.15 -14.60
CA GLY A 75 -29.04 -12.19 -16.08
C GLY A 75 -27.73 -11.95 -16.82
N VAL A 76 -26.57 -11.85 -16.12
CA VAL A 76 -25.27 -11.81 -16.81
C VAL A 76 -24.81 -13.23 -17.14
N GLU A 77 -24.44 -13.44 -18.41
CA GLU A 77 -23.97 -14.72 -18.89
C GLU A 77 -22.67 -15.18 -18.20
N ALA A 78 -22.60 -16.46 -17.83
CA ALA A 78 -21.46 -17.02 -17.12
C ALA A 78 -20.13 -16.88 -17.90
N ALA A 79 -20.19 -17.03 -19.24
CA ALA A 79 -19.02 -16.84 -20.10
C ALA A 79 -18.46 -15.42 -20.01
N ARG A 80 -19.32 -14.40 -19.92
CA ARG A 80 -18.90 -13.01 -19.75
C ARG A 80 -18.24 -12.77 -18.39
N ILE A 81 -18.79 -13.35 -17.33
CA ILE A 81 -18.22 -13.26 -15.97
C ILE A 81 -16.82 -13.87 -15.96
N GLN A 82 -16.64 -15.03 -16.58
CA GLN A 82 -15.34 -15.69 -16.68
C GLN A 82 -14.32 -14.87 -17.47
N MET A 83 -14.74 -14.26 -18.57
CA MET A 83 -13.88 -13.38 -19.38
C MET A 83 -13.42 -12.15 -18.56
N LEU A 84 -14.34 -11.52 -17.83
CA LEU A 84 -14.02 -10.37 -16.98
C LEU A 84 -13.04 -10.77 -15.86
N LYS A 85 -13.21 -11.95 -15.28
CA LYS A 85 -12.29 -12.48 -14.27
C LYS A 85 -10.88 -12.66 -14.84
N THR A 86 -10.76 -13.32 -16.00
CA THR A 86 -9.45 -13.55 -16.64
C THR A 86 -8.75 -12.23 -16.96
N ASN A 87 -9.46 -11.27 -17.54
CA ASN A 87 -8.92 -9.94 -17.84
C ASN A 87 -8.45 -9.22 -16.57
N TYR A 88 -9.23 -9.30 -15.50
CA TYR A 88 -8.86 -8.70 -14.21
C TYR A 88 -7.56 -9.31 -13.66
N GLU A 89 -7.46 -10.64 -13.63
CA GLU A 89 -6.29 -11.35 -13.13
C GLU A 89 -5.03 -11.05 -13.96
N GLU A 90 -5.13 -11.00 -15.29
CA GLU A 90 -4.02 -10.66 -16.18
C GLU A 90 -3.54 -9.22 -15.99
N LEU A 91 -4.46 -8.25 -15.93
CA LEU A 91 -4.11 -6.84 -15.73
C LEU A 91 -3.50 -6.61 -14.35
N LEU A 92 -4.02 -7.28 -13.32
CA LEU A 92 -3.50 -7.21 -11.97
C LEU A 92 -2.08 -7.78 -11.90
N ALA A 93 -1.84 -8.94 -12.53
CA ALA A 93 -0.51 -9.54 -12.59
C ALA A 93 0.51 -8.64 -13.28
N ARG A 94 0.13 -7.97 -14.39
CA ARG A 94 0.98 -6.98 -15.07
C ARG A 94 1.28 -5.78 -14.19
N ALA A 95 0.27 -5.22 -13.51
CA ALA A 95 0.46 -4.09 -12.61
C ALA A 95 1.43 -4.42 -11.47
N PHE A 96 1.34 -5.62 -10.88
CA PHE A 96 2.30 -6.09 -9.87
C PHE A 96 3.71 -6.31 -10.43
N GLN A 97 3.83 -6.75 -11.67
CA GLN A 97 5.15 -6.89 -12.31
C GLN A 97 5.82 -5.54 -12.55
N GLU A 98 5.04 -4.52 -12.95
CA GLU A 98 5.55 -3.16 -13.10
C GLU A 98 5.90 -2.51 -11.77
N ASP A 99 5.12 -2.79 -10.71
CA ASP A 99 5.34 -2.25 -9.37
C ASP A 99 6.55 -2.89 -8.68
N ARG A 100 6.97 -4.05 -9.14
CA ARG A 100 8.08 -4.78 -8.55
C ARG A 100 9.40 -4.06 -8.80
N GLU A 101 10.02 -3.60 -7.72
CA GLU A 101 11.35 -3.02 -7.78
C GLU A 101 12.37 -4.06 -8.27
N ARG A 102 13.00 -3.80 -9.42
CA ARG A 102 14.03 -4.65 -10.01
C ARG A 102 15.42 -4.19 -9.56
N ALA A 103 15.62 -4.04 -8.27
CA ALA A 103 16.93 -3.72 -7.72
C ALA A 103 17.76 -4.99 -7.59
N THR A 104 18.92 -5.02 -8.25
CA THR A 104 19.91 -6.07 -8.02
C THR A 104 20.63 -5.78 -6.70
N MET A 105 20.25 -6.49 -5.65
CA MET A 105 20.90 -6.36 -4.36
C MET A 105 22.22 -7.14 -4.38
N ARG A 106 23.34 -6.42 -4.44
CA ARG A 106 24.66 -6.99 -4.30
C ARG A 106 25.12 -6.85 -2.84
N VAL A 107 25.10 -7.93 -2.09
CA VAL A 107 25.66 -7.98 -0.75
C VAL A 107 27.13 -8.36 -0.84
N VAL A 108 28.01 -7.42 -0.54
CA VAL A 108 29.46 -7.67 -0.45
C VAL A 108 29.85 -7.76 1.02
N PRO A 109 30.35 -8.91 1.51
CA PRO A 109 30.85 -9.02 2.87
C PRO A 109 32.00 -8.06 3.06
N ARG A 110 31.94 -7.19 4.07
CA ARG A 110 33.06 -6.33 4.44
C ARG A 110 33.99 -7.12 5.35
N LEU A 111 35.07 -7.66 4.79
CA LEU A 111 36.14 -8.22 5.60
C LEU A 111 36.83 -7.08 6.37
N ARG A 112 36.65 -7.04 7.69
CA ARG A 112 37.50 -6.26 8.56
C ARG A 112 38.79 -7.07 8.78
N TYR A 113 39.86 -6.62 8.22
CA TYR A 113 41.19 -7.05 8.69
C TYR A 113 41.38 -6.45 10.08
N VAL A 114 41.58 -7.32 11.05
CA VAL A 114 41.97 -6.95 12.41
C VAL A 114 43.48 -6.73 12.42
#